data_8b5c3b0f35944efd858634826a4c3f6a
#
_entry.id   8b5c3b0f35944efd858634826a4c3f6a
#
_cell.length_a   1.000
_cell.length_b   1.000
_cell.length_c   1.000
_cell.angle_alpha   90.00
_cell.angle_beta   90.00
_cell.angle_gamma   90.00
#
_symmetry.space_group_name_H-M   'P 1'
#
loop_
_entity.id
_entity.type
_entity.pdbx_description
1 polymer ?
#
loop_
_entity_poly.entity_id
_entity_poly.type
_entity_poly.pdbx_seq_one_letter_code
_entity_poly.pdbx_strand_id
1 'polypeptide(L)'
;MKITKFGKPALWRSIAAVSSIVLCLAVGGTAVTTEWSGYINKYLGISNTTIVQGDSDEDPIHYKSDYSSYTEVMNNAREVAKQVQAEGTVLMVNDDENGLPLEKNSNVTFFGYNQVDIAYGGTGSGGVTPSAEREVDLISACEGKLGMNKTIYDFYQDKYDNKVGFVETTGWGGTTMNFRTVNSVNEINAADFTQEVKDSYADYSDAAIYIITRIGGEGSDLSTEGEGYLALDENERSVLEEMKAGDFDKRIVILNTFNAMELGWVEEYDIDAVLYIGGPGEVGMDAVTDILIGEINPSGHLADTYAYDSFSSPAMQNFGDFEFANSASITNSDSRKYVMYNEGIYVGYRYYETRYEDTVLGNGDASSSAGVYASSGSSWKYEDEVQFPFGWGMSYSDFTQTLDSVEVDWDNKTAEVTVTVTNNTPDIPGKDVVQVYAQAPYTVGGVEKSAIQLCGFAKTQTLDSKTPSQTLTITVDLADIASYDYENYKTYIMDAGDYYF
;
A
#
# COMPACT_ATOMS: atom_id res chain seq x y z
N MET A 1 10.55 28.93 -74.57
CA MET A 1 10.12 29.35 -73.18
C MET A 1 10.97 30.58 -72.84
N LYS A 2 10.38 31.81 -72.84
CA LYS A 2 11.13 33.07 -72.57
C LYS A 2 11.22 33.17 -71.04
N ILE A 3 12.42 33.02 -70.49
CA ILE A 3 12.69 33.33 -69.07
C ILE A 3 12.63 34.86 -68.93
N THR A 4 11.56 35.37 -68.34
CA THR A 4 11.44 36.79 -67.94
C THR A 4 12.47 37.08 -66.86
N LYS A 5 13.46 37.94 -67.18
CA LYS A 5 14.40 38.46 -66.18
C LYS A 5 13.62 39.26 -65.17
N PHE A 6 13.51 38.74 -63.94
CA PHE A 6 13.00 39.52 -62.80
C PHE A 6 13.88 40.74 -62.59
N GLY A 7 13.28 41.92 -62.64
CA GLY A 7 14.01 43.16 -62.35
C GLY A 7 14.56 43.14 -60.92
N LYS A 8 15.76 43.69 -60.69
CA LYS A 8 16.43 43.74 -59.36
C LYS A 8 15.52 44.15 -58.21
N PRO A 9 14.55 45.10 -58.34
CA PRO A 9 13.63 45.45 -57.25
C PRO A 9 12.62 44.32 -56.89
N ALA A 10 12.15 43.55 -57.86
CA ALA A 10 11.22 42.47 -57.61
C ALA A 10 11.91 41.34 -56.85
N LEU A 11 13.15 40.99 -57.20
CA LEU A 11 13.97 40.01 -56.49
C LEU A 11 14.19 40.37 -55.05
N TRP A 12 14.57 41.66 -54.77
CA TRP A 12 14.79 42.12 -53.40
C TRP A 12 13.50 42.13 -52.57
N ARG A 13 12.35 42.46 -53.16
CA ARG A 13 11.05 42.38 -52.48
C ARG A 13 10.68 40.92 -52.13
N SER A 14 10.95 39.99 -53.00
CA SER A 14 10.71 38.58 -52.76
C SER A 14 11.63 38.02 -51.66
N ILE A 15 12.91 38.38 -51.67
CA ILE A 15 13.87 38.04 -50.62
C ILE A 15 13.41 38.63 -49.27
N ALA A 16 13.04 39.91 -49.27
CA ALA A 16 12.56 40.53 -48.03
C ALA A 16 11.29 39.86 -47.46
N ALA A 17 10.33 39.51 -48.32
CA ALA A 17 9.13 38.84 -47.90
C ALA A 17 9.43 37.45 -47.31
N VAL A 18 10.28 36.65 -48.00
CA VAL A 18 10.67 35.32 -47.46
C VAL A 18 11.46 35.46 -46.15
N SER A 19 12.40 36.40 -46.08
CA SER A 19 13.16 36.65 -44.84
C SER A 19 12.27 37.08 -43.69
N SER A 20 11.24 37.89 -43.94
CA SER A 20 10.28 38.31 -42.92
C SER A 20 9.45 37.14 -42.44
N ILE A 21 9.01 36.25 -43.34
CA ILE A 21 8.27 35.04 -42.94
C ILE A 21 9.16 34.12 -42.09
N VAL A 22 10.40 33.89 -42.51
CA VAL A 22 11.36 33.06 -41.78
C VAL A 22 11.63 33.67 -40.41
N LEU A 23 11.79 34.99 -40.32
CA LEU A 23 11.99 35.69 -39.04
C LEU A 23 10.76 35.52 -38.11
N CYS A 24 9.55 35.70 -38.63
CA CYS A 24 8.33 35.53 -37.82
C CYS A 24 8.20 34.08 -37.34
N LEU A 25 8.52 33.11 -38.18
CA LEU A 25 8.51 31.69 -37.77
C LEU A 25 9.60 31.40 -36.71
N ALA A 26 10.78 31.97 -36.84
CA ALA A 26 11.87 31.84 -35.90
C ALA A 26 11.51 32.46 -34.54
N VAL A 27 10.97 33.69 -34.53
CA VAL A 27 10.52 34.34 -33.32
C VAL A 27 9.37 33.62 -32.64
N GLY A 28 8.37 33.18 -33.43
CA GLY A 28 7.27 32.39 -32.92
C GLY A 28 7.74 31.03 -32.36
N GLY A 29 8.62 30.34 -33.07
CA GLY A 29 9.25 29.11 -32.63
C GLY A 29 10.04 29.27 -31.34
N THR A 30 10.84 30.34 -31.24
CA THR A 30 11.60 30.65 -30.02
C THR A 30 10.66 30.91 -28.83
N ALA A 31 9.59 31.70 -29.04
CA ALA A 31 8.63 31.97 -27.98
C ALA A 31 7.98 30.66 -27.46
N VAL A 32 7.52 29.78 -28.37
CA VAL A 32 6.92 28.50 -27.99
C VAL A 32 7.94 27.60 -27.27
N THR A 33 9.16 27.49 -27.80
CA THR A 33 10.19 26.63 -27.18
C THR A 33 10.65 27.18 -25.84
N THR A 34 10.63 28.50 -25.62
CA THR A 34 10.94 29.09 -24.31
C THR A 34 9.83 28.83 -23.31
N GLU A 35 8.58 29.02 -23.69
CA GLU A 35 7.39 28.74 -22.87
C GLU A 35 7.34 27.26 -22.44
N TRP A 36 7.66 26.35 -23.36
CA TRP A 36 7.61 24.92 -23.16
C TRP A 36 8.98 24.29 -22.86
N SER A 37 9.99 25.11 -22.55
CA SER A 37 11.37 24.62 -22.34
C SER A 37 11.47 23.57 -21.23
N GLY A 38 10.70 23.71 -20.16
CA GLY A 38 10.65 22.73 -19.08
C GLY A 38 10.24 21.33 -19.55
N TYR A 39 9.19 21.26 -20.35
CA TYR A 39 8.70 20.00 -20.91
C TYR A 39 9.64 19.42 -21.97
N ILE A 40 10.15 20.29 -22.87
CA ILE A 40 11.07 19.89 -23.94
C ILE A 40 12.37 19.34 -23.33
N ASN A 41 12.92 20.03 -22.34
CA ASN A 41 14.15 19.60 -21.68
C ASN A 41 13.97 18.31 -20.88
N LYS A 42 12.82 18.15 -20.22
CA LYS A 42 12.46 16.89 -19.55
C LYS A 42 12.39 15.73 -20.54
N TYR A 43 11.78 15.95 -21.71
CA TYR A 43 11.65 14.92 -22.74
C TYR A 43 12.99 14.56 -23.41
N LEU A 44 13.90 15.52 -23.51
CA LEU A 44 15.24 15.35 -24.05
C LEU A 44 16.28 14.90 -22.99
N GLY A 45 15.87 14.73 -21.74
CA GLY A 45 16.78 14.41 -20.64
C GLY A 45 17.79 15.51 -20.32
N ILE A 46 17.50 16.75 -20.71
CA ILE A 46 18.38 17.91 -20.47
C ILE A 46 17.97 18.54 -19.14
N SER A 47 18.89 18.58 -18.19
CA SER A 47 18.67 19.32 -16.92
C SER A 47 18.60 20.81 -17.17
N ASN A 48 17.55 21.45 -16.64
CA ASN A 48 17.43 22.93 -16.61
C ASN A 48 18.27 23.56 -15.50
N THR A 49 19.02 22.77 -14.75
CA THR A 49 19.82 23.26 -13.64
C THR A 49 21.14 23.77 -14.18
N THR A 50 21.34 25.09 -14.15
CA THR A 50 22.65 25.66 -14.37
C THR A 50 23.37 25.65 -13.03
N ILE A 51 24.44 24.88 -12.92
CA ILE A 51 25.33 24.94 -11.75
C ILE A 51 26.09 26.24 -11.88
N VAL A 52 25.75 27.22 -11.05
CA VAL A 52 26.53 28.44 -10.91
C VAL A 52 27.67 28.11 -9.95
N GLN A 53 28.86 27.92 -10.48
CA GLN A 53 30.05 27.84 -9.65
C GLN A 53 30.28 29.20 -8.98
N GLY A 54 30.11 29.23 -7.66
CA GLY A 54 30.54 30.39 -6.86
C GLY A 54 32.07 30.47 -6.80
N ASP A 55 32.62 31.63 -6.52
CA ASP A 55 34.06 31.87 -6.32
C ASP A 55 34.65 31.22 -5.03
N SER A 56 34.00 30.21 -4.47
CA SER A 56 34.52 29.48 -3.32
C SER A 56 35.40 28.35 -3.79
N ASP A 57 36.57 28.17 -3.20
CA ASP A 57 37.47 27.05 -3.38
C ASP A 57 36.88 25.69 -2.88
N GLU A 58 35.60 25.68 -2.49
CA GLU A 58 34.87 24.49 -2.08
C GLU A 58 34.35 23.74 -3.32
N ASP A 59 34.68 22.48 -3.41
CA ASP A 59 34.18 21.58 -4.44
C ASP A 59 32.63 21.59 -4.41
N PRO A 60 31.93 22.02 -5.49
CA PRO A 60 30.48 22.06 -5.52
C PRO A 60 29.83 20.68 -5.55
N ILE A 61 30.63 19.62 -5.58
CA ILE A 61 30.16 18.23 -5.56
C ILE A 61 29.90 17.83 -4.11
N HIS A 62 28.61 17.85 -3.72
CA HIS A 62 28.21 17.53 -2.35
C HIS A 62 28.07 16.02 -2.09
N TYR A 63 27.81 15.23 -3.12
CA TYR A 63 27.55 13.80 -2.98
C TYR A 63 28.35 13.00 -4.00
N LYS A 64 28.97 11.93 -3.54
CA LYS A 64 29.58 10.90 -4.40
C LYS A 64 28.56 9.80 -4.64
N SER A 65 28.54 9.27 -5.85
CA SER A 65 27.88 7.98 -6.10
C SER A 65 28.75 6.86 -5.55
N ASP A 66 28.14 5.91 -4.85
CA ASP A 66 28.79 4.68 -4.41
C ASP A 66 29.02 3.70 -5.58
N TYR A 67 28.40 3.99 -6.72
CA TYR A 67 28.41 3.12 -7.90
C TYR A 67 29.10 3.78 -9.07
N SER A 68 29.85 2.98 -9.84
CA SER A 68 30.64 3.44 -10.98
C SER A 68 29.89 3.34 -12.31
N SER A 69 28.77 2.65 -12.36
CA SER A 69 27.98 2.43 -13.59
C SER A 69 26.48 2.38 -13.33
N TYR A 70 25.71 2.68 -14.38
CA TYR A 70 24.24 2.55 -14.35
C TYR A 70 23.80 1.12 -14.01
N THR A 71 24.49 0.12 -14.51
CA THR A 71 24.20 -1.30 -14.23
C THR A 71 24.35 -1.62 -12.75
N GLU A 72 25.40 -1.11 -12.10
CA GLU A 72 25.59 -1.31 -10.65
C GLU A 72 24.48 -0.64 -9.85
N VAL A 73 24.09 0.61 -10.21
CA VAL A 73 22.96 1.31 -9.57
C VAL A 73 21.67 0.50 -9.71
N MET A 74 21.37 0.01 -10.91
CA MET A 74 20.14 -0.75 -11.17
C MET A 74 20.12 -2.10 -10.45
N ASN A 75 21.25 -2.80 -10.38
CA ASN A 75 21.35 -4.04 -9.63
C ASN A 75 21.09 -3.80 -8.15
N ASN A 76 21.73 -2.78 -7.57
CA ASN A 76 21.49 -2.42 -6.17
C ASN A 76 20.03 -2.00 -5.93
N ALA A 77 19.45 -1.21 -6.83
CA ALA A 77 18.05 -0.81 -6.71
C ALA A 77 17.09 -2.01 -6.68
N ARG A 78 17.37 -3.07 -7.44
CA ARG A 78 16.59 -4.32 -7.42
C ARG A 78 16.72 -5.03 -6.07
N GLU A 79 17.93 -5.14 -5.53
CA GLU A 79 18.16 -5.75 -4.21
C GLU A 79 17.43 -4.95 -3.10
N VAL A 80 17.52 -3.61 -3.14
CA VAL A 80 16.81 -2.75 -2.19
C VAL A 80 15.28 -2.93 -2.33
N ALA A 81 14.75 -2.98 -3.56
CA ALA A 81 13.32 -3.17 -3.78
C ALA A 81 12.86 -4.56 -3.27
N LYS A 82 13.64 -5.61 -3.51
CA LYS A 82 13.38 -6.94 -2.94
C LYS A 82 13.41 -6.91 -1.41
N GLN A 83 14.38 -6.21 -0.81
CA GLN A 83 14.46 -6.07 0.64
C GLN A 83 13.26 -5.31 1.21
N VAL A 84 12.84 -4.22 0.56
CA VAL A 84 11.64 -3.46 0.97
C VAL A 84 10.41 -4.37 1.01
N GLN A 85 10.22 -5.22 -0.01
CA GLN A 85 9.12 -6.18 -0.02
C GLN A 85 9.26 -7.23 1.07
N ALA A 86 10.45 -7.78 1.26
CA ALA A 86 10.74 -8.78 2.29
C ALA A 86 10.42 -8.27 3.70
N GLU A 87 10.79 -7.02 3.98
CA GLU A 87 10.57 -6.41 5.30
C GLU A 87 9.19 -5.77 5.48
N GLY A 88 8.47 -5.51 4.38
CA GLY A 88 7.14 -4.91 4.40
C GLY A 88 6.00 -5.92 4.31
N THR A 89 6.26 -7.16 3.88
CA THR A 89 5.23 -8.20 3.84
C THR A 89 4.77 -8.56 5.25
N VAL A 90 3.45 -8.56 5.45
CA VAL A 90 2.83 -8.86 6.74
C VAL A 90 2.22 -10.25 6.72
N LEU A 91 2.63 -11.10 7.64
CA LEU A 91 1.94 -12.35 7.94
C LEU A 91 0.80 -12.02 8.90
N MET A 92 -0.44 -12.09 8.42
CA MET A 92 -1.61 -11.69 9.19
C MET A 92 -2.22 -12.84 9.97
N VAL A 93 -2.26 -14.01 9.33
CA VAL A 93 -2.77 -15.26 9.90
C VAL A 93 -1.76 -16.35 9.60
N ASN A 94 -1.51 -17.22 10.55
CA ASN A 94 -0.68 -18.41 10.38
C ASN A 94 -1.12 -19.47 11.38
N ASP A 95 -1.65 -20.59 10.89
CA ASP A 95 -2.01 -21.72 11.73
C ASP A 95 -0.75 -22.45 12.21
N ASP A 96 -0.71 -22.83 13.47
CA ASP A 96 0.47 -23.44 14.10
C ASP A 96 0.82 -24.82 13.52
N GLU A 97 -0.17 -25.56 12.98
CA GLU A 97 0.02 -26.92 12.47
C GLU A 97 0.08 -26.94 10.93
N ASN A 98 -0.77 -26.14 10.26
CA ASN A 98 -0.95 -26.18 8.81
C ASN A 98 -0.56 -24.89 8.09
N GLY A 99 -0.04 -23.89 8.77
CA GLY A 99 0.35 -22.61 8.19
C GLY A 99 1.65 -22.64 7.35
N LEU A 100 2.17 -21.47 7.13
CA LEU A 100 3.48 -21.23 6.50
C LEU A 100 4.61 -21.49 7.50
N PRO A 101 5.83 -21.81 7.03
CA PRO A 101 6.24 -21.88 5.62
C PRO A 101 5.88 -23.21 4.95
N LEU A 102 5.86 -23.20 3.61
CA LEU A 102 5.82 -24.40 2.78
C LEU A 102 7.20 -25.04 2.70
N GLU A 103 7.24 -26.33 2.46
CA GLU A 103 8.50 -26.97 2.13
C GLU A 103 8.98 -26.54 0.72
N LYS A 104 10.29 -26.43 0.54
CA LYS A 104 10.85 -26.14 -0.78
C LYS A 104 10.51 -27.26 -1.77
N ASN A 105 10.09 -26.86 -2.97
CA ASN A 105 9.57 -27.70 -4.05
C ASN A 105 8.16 -28.29 -3.79
N SER A 106 7.41 -27.79 -2.82
CA SER A 106 5.98 -28.11 -2.71
C SER A 106 5.27 -27.82 -4.03
N ASN A 107 4.36 -28.74 -4.39
CA ASN A 107 3.52 -28.63 -5.57
C ASN A 107 2.25 -27.87 -5.22
N VAL A 108 2.08 -26.66 -5.76
CA VAL A 108 1.02 -25.74 -5.35
C VAL A 108 0.11 -25.37 -6.51
N THR A 109 -1.16 -25.13 -6.22
CA THR A 109 -2.14 -24.59 -7.14
C THR A 109 -2.43 -23.13 -6.76
N PHE A 110 -2.04 -22.19 -7.63
CA PHE A 110 -2.43 -20.79 -7.49
C PHE A 110 -3.82 -20.60 -8.08
N PHE A 111 -4.69 -19.96 -7.30
CA PHE A 111 -6.02 -19.53 -7.69
C PHE A 111 -6.05 -18.02 -7.86
N GLY A 112 -7.07 -17.56 -8.57
CA GLY A 112 -7.31 -16.15 -8.79
C GLY A 112 -6.72 -15.65 -10.09
N TYR A 113 -7.48 -14.77 -10.71
CA TYR A 113 -7.09 -14.15 -11.97
C TYR A 113 -5.80 -13.33 -11.84
N ASN A 114 -5.51 -12.87 -10.61
CA ASN A 114 -4.32 -12.05 -10.34
C ASN A 114 -3.00 -12.83 -10.39
N GLN A 115 -3.02 -14.16 -10.47
CA GLN A 115 -1.80 -14.93 -10.73
C GLN A 115 -1.14 -14.59 -12.09
N VAL A 116 -1.92 -14.11 -13.08
CA VAL A 116 -1.44 -13.68 -14.40
C VAL A 116 -1.43 -12.15 -14.58
N ASP A 117 -1.84 -11.40 -13.57
CA ASP A 117 -1.94 -9.93 -13.60
C ASP A 117 -1.69 -9.32 -12.22
N ILE A 118 -0.48 -9.55 -11.71
CA ILE A 118 -0.05 -9.02 -10.41
C ILE A 118 -0.15 -7.49 -10.41
N ALA A 119 -0.73 -6.92 -9.36
CA ALA A 119 -0.72 -5.49 -9.16
C ALA A 119 0.64 -5.05 -8.57
N TYR A 120 1.60 -4.75 -9.44
CA TYR A 120 2.96 -4.36 -9.05
C TYR A 120 3.03 -3.01 -8.35
N GLY A 121 2.07 -2.12 -8.60
CA GLY A 121 1.95 -0.80 -7.98
C GLY A 121 0.53 -0.29 -8.04
N GLY A 122 0.29 0.87 -7.46
CA GLY A 122 -1.00 1.55 -7.51
C GLY A 122 -1.32 2.14 -8.88
N THR A 123 -2.24 3.09 -8.92
CA THR A 123 -2.63 3.82 -10.13
C THR A 123 -2.07 5.25 -10.14
N GLY A 124 -2.24 5.96 -11.25
CA GLY A 124 -1.78 7.34 -11.38
C GLY A 124 -0.27 7.48 -11.21
N SER A 125 0.16 8.40 -10.37
CA SER A 125 1.58 8.66 -10.11
C SER A 125 2.28 7.51 -9.37
N GLY A 126 1.53 6.67 -8.68
CA GLY A 126 2.02 5.47 -7.98
C GLY A 126 2.03 4.21 -8.86
N GLY A 127 1.66 4.33 -10.13
CA GLY A 127 1.62 3.20 -11.05
C GLY A 127 3.02 2.65 -11.34
N VAL A 128 3.15 1.33 -11.30
CA VAL A 128 4.35 0.60 -11.71
C VAL A 128 4.00 -0.24 -12.94
N THR A 129 4.72 0.01 -14.02
CA THR A 129 4.63 -0.81 -15.23
C THR A 129 5.99 -1.47 -15.45
N PRO A 130 6.17 -2.71 -15.00
CA PRO A 130 7.43 -3.42 -15.18
C PRO A 130 7.73 -3.60 -16.65
N SER A 131 9.01 -3.61 -17.01
CA SER A 131 9.40 -4.06 -18.34
C SER A 131 9.58 -5.57 -18.33
N ALA A 132 9.14 -6.25 -19.39
CA ALA A 132 9.25 -7.70 -19.54
C ALA A 132 10.68 -8.27 -19.32
N GLU A 133 11.70 -7.42 -19.45
CA GLU A 133 13.10 -7.82 -19.23
C GLU A 133 13.50 -7.76 -17.74
N ARG A 134 12.73 -7.07 -16.90
CA ARG A 134 13.08 -6.78 -15.50
C ARG A 134 12.05 -7.29 -14.50
N GLU A 135 10.88 -7.58 -14.98
CA GLU A 135 9.77 -8.08 -14.19
C GLU A 135 10.09 -9.46 -13.58
N VAL A 136 9.74 -9.60 -12.31
CA VAL A 136 9.67 -10.91 -11.65
C VAL A 136 8.17 -11.24 -11.51
N ASP A 137 7.65 -11.96 -12.51
CA ASP A 137 6.29 -12.48 -12.48
C ASP A 137 6.16 -13.71 -11.55
N LEU A 138 4.95 -14.21 -11.36
CA LEU A 138 4.72 -15.34 -10.46
C LEU A 138 5.47 -16.61 -10.92
N ILE A 139 5.56 -16.86 -12.24
CA ILE A 139 6.26 -18.04 -12.76
C ILE A 139 7.74 -17.97 -12.43
N SER A 140 8.39 -16.85 -12.75
CA SER A 140 9.81 -16.65 -12.48
C SER A 140 10.12 -16.63 -10.98
N ALA A 141 9.22 -16.05 -10.17
CA ALA A 141 9.34 -16.06 -8.71
C ALA A 141 9.28 -17.48 -8.11
N CYS A 142 8.50 -18.38 -8.69
CA CYS A 142 8.38 -19.78 -8.24
C CYS A 142 9.52 -20.67 -8.75
N GLU A 143 10.29 -20.25 -9.76
CA GLU A 143 11.32 -21.10 -10.38
C GLU A 143 12.37 -21.55 -9.38
N GLY A 144 12.52 -22.88 -9.23
CA GLY A 144 13.45 -23.52 -8.29
C GLY A 144 13.04 -23.41 -6.81
N LYS A 145 11.83 -22.92 -6.53
CA LYS A 145 11.28 -22.79 -5.18
C LYS A 145 10.01 -23.61 -4.98
N LEU A 146 9.03 -23.52 -5.90
CA LEU A 146 7.74 -24.18 -5.84
C LEU A 146 7.41 -24.84 -7.19
N GLY A 147 6.74 -25.99 -7.13
CA GLY A 147 6.12 -26.63 -8.30
C GLY A 147 4.76 -25.98 -8.56
N MET A 148 4.64 -25.19 -9.62
CA MET A 148 3.42 -24.47 -9.94
C MET A 148 2.50 -25.24 -10.88
N ASN A 149 1.21 -25.33 -10.55
CA ASN A 149 0.18 -25.89 -11.41
C ASN A 149 -0.03 -25.00 -12.65
N LYS A 150 0.57 -25.40 -13.77
CA LYS A 150 0.47 -24.62 -15.01
C LYS A 150 -0.87 -24.77 -15.71
N THR A 151 -1.63 -25.83 -15.46
CA THR A 151 -2.93 -26.04 -16.11
C THR A 151 -3.93 -24.95 -15.75
N ILE A 152 -4.03 -24.61 -14.47
CA ILE A 152 -4.89 -23.49 -14.03
C ILE A 152 -4.28 -22.14 -14.41
N TYR A 153 -2.95 -21.99 -14.37
CA TYR A 153 -2.30 -20.77 -14.84
C TYR A 153 -2.62 -20.48 -16.31
N ASP A 154 -2.46 -21.46 -17.19
CA ASP A 154 -2.74 -21.34 -18.61
C ASP A 154 -4.23 -21.06 -18.88
N PHE A 155 -5.13 -21.61 -18.07
CA PHE A 155 -6.56 -21.28 -18.11
C PHE A 155 -6.81 -19.78 -17.87
N TYR A 156 -6.21 -19.20 -16.82
CA TYR A 156 -6.34 -17.77 -16.54
C TYR A 156 -5.62 -16.91 -17.58
N GLN A 157 -4.46 -17.37 -18.08
CA GLN A 157 -3.73 -16.67 -19.13
C GLN A 157 -4.57 -16.58 -20.44
N ASP A 158 -5.29 -17.65 -20.81
CA ASP A 158 -6.22 -17.61 -21.95
C ASP A 158 -7.32 -16.56 -21.74
N LYS A 159 -7.89 -16.48 -20.53
CA LYS A 159 -8.89 -15.45 -20.19
C LYS A 159 -8.29 -14.04 -20.31
N TYR A 160 -7.07 -13.86 -19.81
CA TYR A 160 -6.36 -12.57 -19.86
C TYR A 160 -6.09 -12.14 -21.32
N ASP A 161 -5.58 -13.03 -22.15
CA ASP A 161 -5.28 -12.76 -23.56
C ASP A 161 -6.55 -12.40 -24.34
N ASN A 162 -7.68 -13.03 -24.01
CA ASN A 162 -8.99 -12.76 -24.59
C ASN A 162 -9.73 -11.58 -23.94
N LYS A 163 -9.10 -10.86 -23.00
CA LYS A 163 -9.65 -9.68 -22.31
C LYS A 163 -10.97 -9.94 -21.58
N VAL A 164 -11.14 -11.13 -21.04
CA VAL A 164 -12.31 -11.46 -20.23
C VAL A 164 -12.26 -10.67 -18.92
N GLY A 165 -13.35 -9.99 -18.56
CA GLY A 165 -13.43 -9.16 -17.35
C GLY A 165 -12.74 -7.79 -17.44
N PHE A 166 -12.19 -7.39 -18.59
CA PHE A 166 -11.60 -6.07 -18.75
C PHE A 166 -12.68 -5.00 -18.89
N VAL A 167 -12.48 -3.88 -18.21
CA VAL A 167 -13.35 -2.70 -18.27
C VAL A 167 -12.63 -1.59 -19.00
N GLU A 168 -13.30 -1.02 -20.01
CA GLU A 168 -12.80 0.19 -20.68
C GLU A 168 -13.08 1.41 -19.79
N THR A 169 -12.06 2.17 -19.52
CA THR A 169 -12.17 3.45 -18.82
C THR A 169 -11.48 4.56 -19.59
N THR A 170 -11.97 5.77 -19.47
CA THR A 170 -11.35 6.92 -20.10
C THR A 170 -10.38 7.55 -19.11
N GLY A 171 -9.08 7.41 -19.41
CA GLY A 171 -8.03 8.03 -18.63
C GLY A 171 -7.88 9.53 -18.88
N TRP A 172 -6.96 10.14 -18.15
CA TRP A 172 -6.59 11.53 -18.29
C TRP A 172 -6.19 11.83 -19.75
N GLY A 173 -6.76 12.91 -20.32
CA GLY A 173 -6.51 13.28 -21.72
C GLY A 173 -7.38 12.56 -22.76
N GLY A 174 -8.39 11.79 -22.34
CA GLY A 174 -9.36 11.14 -23.22
C GLY A 174 -8.84 9.86 -23.90
N THR A 175 -7.74 9.29 -23.39
CA THR A 175 -7.24 7.98 -23.84
C THR A 175 -8.11 6.87 -23.25
N THR A 176 -8.57 5.95 -24.08
CA THR A 176 -9.23 4.73 -23.62
C THR A 176 -8.16 3.78 -23.06
N MET A 177 -8.36 3.33 -21.84
CA MET A 177 -7.52 2.33 -21.17
C MET A 177 -8.39 1.15 -20.77
N ASN A 178 -7.82 -0.04 -20.88
CA ASN A 178 -8.48 -1.27 -20.47
C ASN A 178 -7.82 -1.74 -19.16
N PHE A 179 -8.61 -1.80 -18.11
CA PHE A 179 -8.18 -2.33 -16.83
C PHE A 179 -9.03 -3.53 -16.45
N ARG A 180 -8.44 -4.52 -15.79
CA ARG A 180 -9.18 -5.61 -15.21
C ARG A 180 -9.56 -5.34 -13.74
N THR A 181 -8.64 -4.79 -12.97
CA THR A 181 -8.74 -4.74 -11.50
C THR A 181 -8.79 -3.35 -10.89
N VAL A 182 -8.66 -2.26 -11.70
CA VAL A 182 -8.74 -0.90 -11.17
C VAL A 182 -10.20 -0.52 -10.91
N ASN A 183 -10.53 -0.24 -9.67
CA ASN A 183 -11.87 0.10 -9.18
C ASN A 183 -12.95 -0.97 -9.48
N SER A 184 -12.55 -2.19 -9.75
CA SER A 184 -13.46 -3.31 -9.96
C SER A 184 -12.77 -4.62 -9.63
N VAL A 185 -13.56 -5.61 -9.23
CA VAL A 185 -13.13 -7.00 -9.12
C VAL A 185 -13.70 -7.72 -10.33
N ASN A 186 -12.87 -8.47 -11.03
CA ASN A 186 -13.29 -9.20 -12.21
C ASN A 186 -12.69 -10.61 -12.16
N GLU A 187 -13.00 -11.31 -11.05
CA GLU A 187 -12.62 -12.72 -10.89
C GLU A 187 -13.44 -13.62 -11.82
N ILE A 188 -12.88 -14.76 -12.18
CA ILE A 188 -13.55 -15.81 -12.96
C ILE A 188 -14.28 -16.74 -12.00
N ASN A 189 -15.57 -16.95 -12.25
CA ASN A 189 -16.36 -17.87 -11.44
C ASN A 189 -15.81 -19.30 -11.55
N ALA A 190 -15.64 -20.00 -10.42
CA ALA A 190 -15.11 -21.35 -10.39
C ALA A 190 -15.98 -22.39 -11.13
N ALA A 191 -17.25 -22.07 -11.41
CA ALA A 191 -18.10 -22.89 -12.28
C ALA A 191 -17.61 -22.94 -13.73
N ASP A 192 -16.80 -21.99 -14.15
CA ASP A 192 -16.18 -21.94 -15.49
C ASP A 192 -14.88 -22.74 -15.57
N PHE A 193 -14.37 -23.29 -14.45
CA PHE A 193 -13.18 -24.12 -14.44
C PHE A 193 -13.45 -25.42 -15.19
N THR A 194 -12.58 -25.73 -16.15
CA THR A 194 -12.70 -26.96 -16.92
C THR A 194 -12.41 -28.19 -16.06
N GLN A 195 -12.90 -29.36 -16.51
CA GLN A 195 -12.59 -30.61 -15.81
C GLN A 195 -11.08 -30.88 -15.77
N GLU A 196 -10.34 -30.50 -16.82
CA GLU A 196 -8.87 -30.60 -16.87
C GLU A 196 -8.20 -29.79 -15.77
N VAL A 197 -8.68 -28.54 -15.52
CA VAL A 197 -8.22 -27.70 -14.42
C VAL A 197 -8.48 -28.39 -13.07
N LYS A 198 -9.68 -28.89 -12.85
CA LYS A 198 -10.05 -29.57 -11.61
C LYS A 198 -9.28 -30.87 -11.38
N ASP A 199 -9.07 -31.66 -12.42
CA ASP A 199 -8.30 -32.90 -12.36
C ASP A 199 -6.81 -32.65 -12.06
N SER A 200 -6.27 -31.47 -12.43
CA SER A 200 -4.87 -31.12 -12.18
C SER A 200 -4.52 -30.85 -10.72
N TYR A 201 -5.51 -30.58 -9.85
CA TYR A 201 -5.26 -30.29 -8.44
C TYR A 201 -4.58 -31.46 -7.72
N ALA A 202 -4.90 -32.69 -8.09
CA ALA A 202 -4.34 -33.89 -7.44
C ALA A 202 -2.81 -34.01 -7.52
N ASP A 203 -2.18 -33.41 -8.55
CA ASP A 203 -0.72 -33.39 -8.72
C ASP A 203 -0.07 -32.17 -8.05
N TYR A 204 -0.87 -31.19 -7.56
CA TYR A 204 -0.42 -29.92 -7.00
C TYR A 204 -1.23 -29.57 -5.74
N SER A 205 -1.36 -30.51 -4.81
CA SER A 205 -2.24 -30.43 -3.64
C SER A 205 -1.55 -29.99 -2.34
N ASP A 206 -0.22 -29.81 -2.31
CA ASP A 206 0.48 -29.41 -1.08
C ASP A 206 -0.01 -28.05 -0.55
N ALA A 207 -0.46 -27.14 -1.44
CA ALA A 207 -1.19 -25.95 -1.05
C ALA A 207 -2.06 -25.38 -2.17
N ALA A 208 -3.21 -24.84 -1.80
CA ALA A 208 -3.99 -23.90 -2.60
C ALA A 208 -3.66 -22.47 -2.17
N ILE A 209 -3.26 -21.60 -3.11
CA ILE A 209 -2.86 -20.22 -2.83
C ILE A 209 -3.72 -19.28 -3.66
N TYR A 210 -4.53 -18.43 -3.02
CA TYR A 210 -5.39 -17.49 -3.71
C TYR A 210 -4.84 -16.06 -3.63
N ILE A 211 -4.66 -15.42 -4.79
CA ILE A 211 -4.18 -14.04 -4.89
C ILE A 211 -5.38 -13.11 -5.12
N ILE A 212 -5.69 -12.29 -4.14
CA ILE A 212 -6.78 -11.30 -4.17
C ILE A 212 -6.21 -9.91 -4.36
N THR A 213 -6.82 -9.11 -5.24
CA THR A 213 -6.35 -7.75 -5.54
C THR A 213 -7.46 -6.72 -5.35
N ARG A 214 -7.09 -5.58 -4.75
CA ARG A 214 -7.90 -4.35 -4.67
C ARG A 214 -7.01 -3.18 -5.02
N ILE A 215 -7.41 -2.42 -6.04
CA ILE A 215 -6.67 -1.24 -6.47
C ILE A 215 -7.64 -0.06 -6.52
N GLY A 216 -7.62 0.76 -5.49
CA GLY A 216 -8.11 2.13 -5.55
C GLY A 216 -7.01 3.02 -6.14
N GLY A 217 -7.33 4.22 -6.61
CA GLY A 217 -6.32 5.01 -7.24
C GLY A 217 -6.56 6.51 -7.27
N GLU A 218 -5.54 7.24 -7.69
CA GLU A 218 -5.60 8.68 -7.84
C GLU A 218 -6.78 9.09 -8.74
N GLY A 219 -7.71 9.87 -8.17
CA GLY A 219 -8.92 10.31 -8.86
C GLY A 219 -10.01 9.26 -9.06
N SER A 220 -9.87 8.08 -8.44
CA SER A 220 -10.79 6.96 -8.58
C SER A 220 -10.81 6.14 -7.29
N ASP A 221 -11.88 6.29 -6.52
CA ASP A 221 -12.11 5.48 -5.33
C ASP A 221 -12.71 4.11 -5.68
N LEU A 222 -12.49 3.13 -4.80
CA LEU A 222 -13.29 1.91 -4.82
C LEU A 222 -14.76 2.26 -4.51
N SER A 223 -15.69 1.45 -5.03
CA SER A 223 -17.11 1.63 -4.72
C SER A 223 -17.35 1.45 -3.22
N THR A 224 -18.25 2.25 -2.65
CA THR A 224 -18.70 2.10 -1.26
C THR A 224 -19.97 1.26 -1.15
N GLU A 225 -20.52 0.80 -2.27
CA GLU A 225 -21.75 0.02 -2.33
C GLU A 225 -21.58 -1.16 -3.29
N GLY A 226 -22.17 -2.30 -2.94
CA GLY A 226 -22.25 -3.47 -3.80
C GLY A 226 -21.09 -4.44 -3.66
N GLU A 227 -21.15 -5.48 -4.47
CA GLU A 227 -20.12 -6.51 -4.55
C GLU A 227 -18.81 -5.94 -5.12
N GLY A 228 -17.67 -6.51 -4.70
CA GLY A 228 -16.35 -6.12 -5.18
C GLY A 228 -15.77 -4.86 -4.54
N TYR A 229 -16.41 -4.35 -3.49
CA TYR A 229 -15.87 -3.29 -2.66
C TYR A 229 -14.68 -3.80 -1.81
N LEU A 230 -14.63 -3.57 -0.51
CA LEU A 230 -13.62 -4.14 0.38
C LEU A 230 -13.98 -5.56 0.85
N ALA A 231 -15.22 -6.00 0.61
CA ALA A 231 -15.68 -7.36 0.79
C ALA A 231 -15.43 -8.23 -0.46
N LEU A 232 -15.63 -9.54 -0.34
CA LEU A 232 -15.58 -10.47 -1.46
C LEU A 232 -16.84 -10.37 -2.33
N ASP A 233 -16.67 -10.45 -3.66
CA ASP A 233 -17.77 -10.64 -4.57
C ASP A 233 -18.18 -12.13 -4.72
N GLU A 234 -19.24 -12.40 -5.51
CA GLU A 234 -19.77 -13.75 -5.71
C GLU A 234 -18.75 -14.66 -6.41
N ASN A 235 -17.96 -14.15 -7.35
CA ASN A 235 -16.97 -14.95 -8.08
C ASN A 235 -15.79 -15.31 -7.18
N GLU A 236 -15.29 -14.35 -6.39
CA GLU A 236 -14.23 -14.61 -5.40
C GLU A 236 -14.68 -15.65 -4.37
N ARG A 237 -15.92 -15.56 -3.88
CA ARG A 237 -16.49 -16.59 -3.00
C ARG A 237 -16.52 -17.95 -3.65
N SER A 238 -16.90 -18.03 -4.94
CA SER A 238 -16.92 -19.31 -5.67
C SER A 238 -15.53 -19.95 -5.78
N VAL A 239 -14.48 -19.14 -5.91
CA VAL A 239 -13.09 -19.64 -5.91
C VAL A 239 -12.68 -20.17 -4.54
N LEU A 240 -13.03 -19.46 -3.46
CA LEU A 240 -12.77 -19.94 -2.09
C LEU A 240 -13.55 -21.23 -1.76
N GLU A 241 -14.80 -21.36 -2.24
CA GLU A 241 -15.59 -22.57 -2.14
C GLU A 241 -14.92 -23.74 -2.88
N GLU A 242 -14.38 -23.50 -4.08
CA GLU A 242 -13.65 -24.50 -4.86
C GLU A 242 -12.36 -24.92 -4.13
N MET A 243 -11.61 -23.97 -3.56
CA MET A 243 -10.43 -24.26 -2.73
C MET A 243 -10.80 -25.11 -1.50
N LYS A 244 -11.87 -24.73 -0.81
CA LYS A 244 -12.35 -25.45 0.38
C LYS A 244 -12.83 -26.87 0.04
N ALA A 245 -13.45 -27.05 -1.12
CA ALA A 245 -13.93 -28.34 -1.60
C ALA A 245 -12.79 -29.24 -2.12
N GLY A 246 -11.65 -28.67 -2.51
CA GLY A 246 -10.47 -29.38 -2.98
C GLY A 246 -9.73 -30.11 -1.85
N ASP A 247 -9.02 -31.19 -2.19
CA ASP A 247 -8.18 -31.96 -1.27
C ASP A 247 -6.77 -31.34 -1.22
N PHE A 248 -6.66 -30.16 -0.61
CA PHE A 248 -5.40 -29.42 -0.41
C PHE A 248 -4.96 -29.52 1.04
N ASP A 249 -3.66 -29.74 1.24
CA ASP A 249 -3.08 -29.83 2.57
C ASP A 249 -3.14 -28.48 3.31
N LYS A 250 -2.97 -27.36 2.57
CA LYS A 250 -2.97 -25.99 3.09
C LYS A 250 -3.77 -25.07 2.19
N ARG A 251 -4.39 -24.05 2.80
CA ARG A 251 -5.12 -22.95 2.12
C ARG A 251 -4.53 -21.63 2.52
N ILE A 252 -3.96 -20.92 1.56
CA ILE A 252 -3.22 -19.70 1.78
C ILE A 252 -3.85 -18.57 0.94
N VAL A 253 -3.93 -17.38 1.50
CA VAL A 253 -4.36 -16.19 0.76
C VAL A 253 -3.24 -15.16 0.72
N ILE A 254 -3.02 -14.58 -0.45
CA ILE A 254 -2.13 -13.45 -0.66
C ILE A 254 -2.97 -12.22 -1.01
N LEU A 255 -2.90 -11.20 -0.16
CA LEU A 255 -3.55 -9.92 -0.38
C LEU A 255 -2.59 -8.97 -1.11
N ASN A 256 -2.74 -8.90 -2.41
CA ASN A 256 -2.07 -7.94 -3.29
C ASN A 256 -2.95 -6.68 -3.40
N THR A 257 -3.17 -6.02 -2.27
CA THR A 257 -4.13 -4.92 -2.13
C THR A 257 -3.45 -3.65 -1.63
N PHE A 258 -4.02 -2.49 -1.99
CA PHE A 258 -3.57 -1.18 -1.55
C PHE A 258 -4.51 -0.57 -0.51
N ASN A 259 -5.50 -1.34 -0.08
CA ASN A 259 -6.55 -0.98 0.85
C ASN A 259 -6.71 -2.09 1.88
N ALA A 260 -7.13 -1.76 3.09
CA ALA A 260 -7.65 -2.76 4.00
C ALA A 260 -8.89 -3.45 3.40
N MET A 261 -9.07 -4.72 3.72
CA MET A 261 -10.22 -5.51 3.30
C MET A 261 -10.97 -6.06 4.51
N GLU A 262 -12.23 -6.38 4.32
CA GLU A 262 -13.05 -7.13 5.28
C GLU A 262 -12.68 -8.61 5.16
N LEU A 263 -12.05 -9.17 6.19
CA LEU A 263 -11.49 -10.53 6.17
C LEU A 263 -12.23 -11.52 7.06
N GLY A 264 -13.47 -11.21 7.48
CA GLY A 264 -14.28 -12.13 8.30
C GLY A 264 -14.51 -13.51 7.67
N TRP A 265 -14.35 -13.64 6.36
CA TRP A 265 -14.45 -14.88 5.61
C TRP A 265 -13.24 -15.84 5.78
N VAL A 266 -12.14 -15.40 6.35
CA VAL A 266 -10.92 -16.23 6.56
C VAL A 266 -11.25 -17.48 7.37
N GLU A 267 -12.03 -17.33 8.44
CA GLU A 267 -12.50 -18.45 9.26
C GLU A 267 -13.55 -19.31 8.52
N GLU A 268 -14.44 -18.68 7.73
CA GLU A 268 -15.50 -19.36 6.99
C GLU A 268 -14.93 -20.38 5.97
N TYR A 269 -13.81 -20.04 5.35
CA TYR A 269 -13.19 -20.84 4.30
C TYR A 269 -11.98 -21.65 4.79
N ASP A 270 -11.76 -21.76 6.09
CA ASP A 270 -10.68 -22.54 6.71
C ASP A 270 -9.30 -22.16 6.11
N ILE A 271 -8.99 -20.86 6.09
CA ILE A 271 -7.72 -20.35 5.56
C ILE A 271 -6.63 -20.49 6.62
N ASP A 272 -5.56 -21.24 6.29
CA ASP A 272 -4.46 -21.54 7.20
C ASP A 272 -3.44 -20.39 7.33
N ALA A 273 -3.26 -19.58 6.28
CA ALA A 273 -2.36 -18.42 6.31
C ALA A 273 -2.82 -17.28 5.41
N VAL A 274 -2.57 -16.05 5.85
CA VAL A 274 -2.83 -14.82 5.08
C VAL A 274 -1.59 -13.94 5.06
N LEU A 275 -1.11 -13.62 3.86
CA LEU A 275 -0.01 -12.66 3.62
C LEU A 275 -0.55 -11.39 2.97
N TYR A 276 -0.29 -10.23 3.58
CA TYR A 276 -0.48 -8.94 2.93
C TYR A 276 0.83 -8.48 2.30
N ILE A 277 0.82 -8.26 0.98
CA ILE A 277 2.03 -7.93 0.21
C ILE A 277 2.00 -6.51 -0.39
N GLY A 278 0.86 -5.82 -0.37
CA GLY A 278 0.74 -4.53 -1.04
C GLY A 278 1.04 -4.64 -2.54
N GLY A 279 1.73 -3.65 -3.09
CA GLY A 279 2.25 -3.66 -4.45
C GLY A 279 3.75 -4.01 -4.46
N PRO A 280 4.13 -5.19 -4.97
CA PRO A 280 5.49 -5.71 -4.81
C PRO A 280 6.56 -5.02 -5.68
N GLY A 281 6.16 -4.09 -6.57
CA GLY A 281 7.10 -3.50 -7.52
C GLY A 281 7.66 -4.53 -8.51
N GLU A 282 8.65 -4.14 -9.33
CA GLU A 282 9.16 -4.98 -10.43
C GLU A 282 9.74 -6.34 -9.96
N VAL A 283 10.22 -6.45 -8.72
CA VAL A 283 11.01 -7.62 -8.28
C VAL A 283 10.54 -8.23 -6.95
N GLY A 284 9.57 -7.63 -6.29
CA GLY A 284 9.18 -8.04 -4.94
C GLY A 284 8.53 -9.42 -4.87
N MET A 285 7.95 -9.93 -5.96
CA MET A 285 7.40 -11.29 -6.00
C MET A 285 8.44 -12.37 -5.68
N ASP A 286 9.72 -12.11 -5.95
CA ASP A 286 10.80 -13.00 -5.55
C ASP A 286 10.94 -13.11 -4.01
N ALA A 287 10.77 -11.98 -3.29
CA ALA A 287 10.74 -11.99 -1.82
C ALA A 287 9.46 -12.66 -1.27
N VAL A 288 8.32 -12.46 -1.92
CA VAL A 288 7.06 -13.10 -1.51
C VAL A 288 7.19 -14.63 -1.56
N THR A 289 7.76 -15.17 -2.65
CA THR A 289 7.99 -16.62 -2.75
C THR A 289 9.06 -17.13 -1.78
N ASP A 290 10.10 -16.34 -1.48
CA ASP A 290 11.08 -16.66 -0.43
C ASP A 290 10.43 -16.72 0.96
N ILE A 291 9.44 -15.86 1.23
CA ILE A 291 8.63 -15.94 2.46
C ILE A 291 7.78 -17.20 2.46
N LEU A 292 7.08 -17.50 1.36
CA LEU A 292 6.24 -18.71 1.30
C LEU A 292 6.99 -19.99 1.66
N ILE A 293 8.28 -20.09 1.32
CA ILE A 293 9.11 -21.27 1.59
C ILE A 293 10.04 -21.11 2.82
N GLY A 294 9.89 -20.05 3.60
CA GLY A 294 10.66 -19.82 4.82
C GLY A 294 12.14 -19.44 4.63
N GLU A 295 12.58 -19.12 3.41
CA GLU A 295 13.93 -18.56 3.18
C GLU A 295 14.03 -17.12 3.73
N ILE A 296 12.89 -16.42 3.81
CA ILE A 296 12.74 -15.13 4.48
C ILE A 296 11.65 -15.27 5.55
N ASN A 297 11.97 -14.84 6.76
CA ASN A 297 10.99 -14.75 7.85
C ASN A 297 10.27 -13.39 7.76
N PRO A 298 8.91 -13.35 7.63
CA PRO A 298 8.17 -12.10 7.56
C PRO A 298 8.34 -11.27 8.84
N SER A 299 8.38 -9.95 8.69
CA SER A 299 8.56 -9.02 9.80
C SER A 299 7.86 -7.68 9.57
N GLY A 300 6.93 -7.63 8.62
CA GLY A 300 6.08 -6.48 8.37
C GLY A 300 4.96 -6.38 9.41
N HIS A 301 4.44 -5.16 9.61
CA HIS A 301 3.31 -4.88 10.49
C HIS A 301 2.31 -3.99 9.76
N LEU A 302 1.02 -4.19 10.04
CA LEU A 302 -0.05 -3.42 9.41
C LEU A 302 0.05 -1.94 9.78
N ALA A 303 -0.10 -1.10 8.77
CA ALA A 303 -0.19 0.35 8.91
C ALA A 303 -1.66 0.84 8.91
N ASP A 304 -2.60 -0.07 9.06
CA ASP A 304 -4.04 0.19 9.12
C ASP A 304 -4.72 -0.78 10.09
N THR A 305 -5.95 -0.46 10.50
CA THR A 305 -6.82 -1.35 11.26
C THR A 305 -7.75 -2.08 10.28
N TYR A 306 -7.79 -3.39 10.37
CA TYR A 306 -8.72 -4.24 9.60
C TYR A 306 -9.95 -4.52 10.45
N ALA A 307 -11.05 -3.90 10.11
CA ALA A 307 -12.34 -4.14 10.76
C ALA A 307 -13.13 -5.24 10.03
N TYR A 308 -14.02 -5.93 10.75
CA TYR A 308 -14.97 -6.85 10.13
C TYR A 308 -15.95 -6.16 9.20
N ASP A 309 -16.25 -4.87 9.49
CA ASP A 309 -17.06 -3.98 8.67
C ASP A 309 -16.38 -2.63 8.57
N SER A 310 -15.97 -2.25 7.37
CA SER A 310 -15.28 -0.99 7.09
C SER A 310 -16.12 0.24 7.48
N PHE A 311 -17.46 0.13 7.47
CA PHE A 311 -18.36 1.21 7.86
C PHE A 311 -18.51 1.36 9.38
N SER A 312 -17.86 0.57 10.18
CA SER A 312 -17.86 0.72 11.64
C SER A 312 -17.18 2.01 12.11
N SER A 313 -16.25 2.56 11.32
CA SER A 313 -15.53 3.79 11.69
C SER A 313 -16.26 5.06 11.25
N PRO A 314 -16.14 6.17 12.01
CA PRO A 314 -16.71 7.46 11.64
C PRO A 314 -16.15 8.00 10.33
N ALA A 315 -14.88 7.75 10.03
CA ALA A 315 -14.23 8.19 8.80
C ALA A 315 -14.93 7.57 7.57
N MET A 316 -15.24 6.26 7.62
CA MET A 316 -15.98 5.59 6.55
C MET A 316 -17.45 6.04 6.47
N GLN A 317 -18.10 6.35 7.60
CA GLN A 317 -19.46 6.90 7.59
C GLN A 317 -19.51 8.27 6.91
N ASN A 318 -18.44 9.05 7.00
CA ASN A 318 -18.33 10.38 6.39
C ASN A 318 -17.73 10.35 4.97
N PHE A 319 -17.24 9.19 4.53
CA PHE A 319 -16.66 9.03 3.19
C PHE A 319 -17.77 9.02 2.12
N GLY A 320 -17.55 9.74 1.04
CA GLY A 320 -18.44 9.74 -0.12
C GLY A 320 -18.74 11.14 -0.68
N ASP A 321 -19.52 11.13 -1.75
CA ASP A 321 -19.98 12.30 -2.48
C ASP A 321 -21.34 12.77 -1.94
N PHE A 322 -21.34 13.72 -1.01
CA PHE A 322 -22.56 14.29 -0.47
C PHE A 322 -23.01 15.48 -1.31
N GLU A 323 -24.31 15.56 -1.61
CA GLU A 323 -24.92 16.71 -2.30
C GLU A 323 -25.78 17.54 -1.35
N PHE A 324 -25.73 18.87 -1.51
CA PHE A 324 -26.66 19.74 -0.80
C PHE A 324 -28.09 19.40 -1.16
N ALA A 325 -29.02 19.46 -0.19
CA ALA A 325 -30.42 19.17 -0.39
C ALA A 325 -31.10 20.02 -1.50
N ASN A 326 -30.53 21.19 -1.82
CA ASN A 326 -30.93 22.07 -2.90
C ASN A 326 -30.02 22.06 -4.13
N SER A 327 -29.22 20.98 -4.31
CA SER A 327 -28.24 20.85 -5.40
C SER A 327 -28.82 21.15 -6.78
N ALA A 328 -30.09 20.74 -7.03
CA ALA A 328 -30.78 20.99 -8.28
C ALA A 328 -30.96 22.50 -8.61
N SER A 329 -30.93 23.37 -7.61
CA SER A 329 -31.01 24.82 -7.78
C SER A 329 -29.68 25.53 -7.96
N ILE A 330 -28.56 24.78 -7.79
CA ILE A 330 -27.20 25.30 -7.90
C ILE A 330 -26.73 25.13 -9.37
N THR A 331 -26.43 26.27 -10.00
CA THR A 331 -26.09 26.30 -11.44
C THR A 331 -24.70 25.76 -11.75
N ASN A 332 -23.73 25.91 -10.81
CA ASN A 332 -22.39 25.35 -10.96
C ASN A 332 -22.37 23.93 -10.39
N SER A 333 -22.07 22.93 -11.23
CA SER A 333 -22.02 21.52 -10.82
C SER A 333 -21.03 21.26 -9.69
N ASP A 334 -19.87 21.92 -9.75
CA ASP A 334 -18.78 21.72 -8.78
C ASP A 334 -19.11 22.25 -7.37
N SER A 335 -20.12 23.17 -7.29
CA SER A 335 -20.58 23.73 -6.02
C SER A 335 -21.76 22.95 -5.39
N ARG A 336 -22.16 21.83 -5.99
CA ARG A 336 -23.30 21.03 -5.50
C ARG A 336 -22.93 20.04 -4.42
N LYS A 337 -21.63 19.69 -4.32
CA LYS A 337 -21.10 18.67 -3.44
C LYS A 337 -20.40 19.27 -2.23
N TYR A 338 -20.34 18.48 -1.17
CA TYR A 338 -19.57 18.80 0.04
C TYR A 338 -18.97 17.53 0.62
N VAL A 339 -17.95 17.67 1.44
CA VAL A 339 -17.34 16.61 2.26
C VAL A 339 -17.51 16.94 3.73
N MET A 340 -17.54 15.91 4.56
CA MET A 340 -17.64 16.03 6.02
C MET A 340 -16.38 15.45 6.67
N TYR A 341 -15.94 16.09 7.75
CA TYR A 341 -14.80 15.66 8.58
C TYR A 341 -15.22 15.62 10.05
N ASN A 342 -16.40 15.04 10.33
CA ASN A 342 -16.96 15.00 11.69
C ASN A 342 -16.20 14.05 12.61
N GLU A 343 -15.43 13.11 12.06
CA GLU A 343 -14.57 12.19 12.78
C GLU A 343 -13.43 12.89 13.54
N GLY A 344 -13.05 14.11 13.12
CA GLY A 344 -11.99 14.87 13.75
C GLY A 344 -10.66 14.10 13.73
N ILE A 345 -10.05 13.88 14.89
CA ILE A 345 -8.81 13.11 15.04
C ILE A 345 -9.02 11.59 15.07
N TYR A 346 -10.27 11.13 15.12
CA TYR A 346 -10.61 9.72 15.33
C TYR A 346 -10.66 8.96 14.00
N VAL A 347 -9.51 8.75 13.41
CA VAL A 347 -9.29 8.03 12.15
C VAL A 347 -8.47 6.77 12.42
N GLY A 348 -8.86 5.64 11.82
CA GLY A 348 -8.16 4.36 11.96
C GLY A 348 -8.07 3.92 13.43
N TYR A 349 -6.90 3.45 13.85
CA TYR A 349 -6.68 2.93 15.21
C TYR A 349 -7.01 3.96 16.31
N ARG A 350 -6.86 5.26 16.04
CA ARG A 350 -7.22 6.30 17.03
C ARG A 350 -8.69 6.26 17.38
N TYR A 351 -9.56 5.89 16.46
CA TYR A 351 -10.97 5.66 16.75
C TYR A 351 -11.15 4.37 17.56
N TYR A 352 -10.69 3.24 17.05
CA TYR A 352 -10.96 1.93 17.65
C TYR A 352 -10.39 1.80 19.06
N GLU A 353 -9.15 2.24 19.27
CA GLU A 353 -8.49 2.17 20.58
C GLU A 353 -9.10 3.15 21.59
N THR A 354 -9.53 4.33 21.14
CA THR A 354 -10.23 5.28 22.03
C THR A 354 -11.60 4.73 22.43
N ARG A 355 -12.33 4.13 21.51
CA ARG A 355 -13.61 3.49 21.81
C ARG A 355 -13.46 2.30 22.74
N TYR A 356 -12.39 1.52 22.60
CA TYR A 356 -12.03 0.44 23.52
C TYR A 356 -11.82 1.00 24.94
N GLU A 357 -11.00 2.02 25.09
CA GLU A 357 -10.76 2.65 26.40
C GLU A 357 -12.05 3.18 27.03
N ASP A 358 -12.83 3.94 26.28
CA ASP A 358 -14.07 4.54 26.75
C ASP A 358 -15.08 3.49 27.22
N THR A 359 -15.21 2.41 26.47
CA THR A 359 -16.26 1.40 26.71
C THR A 359 -15.80 0.35 27.70
N VAL A 360 -14.61 -0.22 27.52
CA VAL A 360 -14.13 -1.37 28.30
C VAL A 360 -13.55 -0.95 29.63
N LEU A 361 -12.82 0.17 29.65
CA LEU A 361 -12.24 0.72 30.89
C LEU A 361 -13.19 1.64 31.64
N GLY A 362 -14.31 2.00 31.02
CA GLY A 362 -15.33 2.87 31.65
C GLY A 362 -14.86 4.30 31.83
N ASN A 363 -13.95 4.78 31.00
CA ASN A 363 -13.38 6.13 31.09
C ASN A 363 -14.20 7.18 30.34
N GLY A 364 -15.25 6.79 29.60
CA GLY A 364 -16.07 7.69 28.80
C GLY A 364 -17.47 7.17 28.52
N ASP A 365 -18.22 7.93 27.75
CA ASP A 365 -19.59 7.64 27.31
C ASP A 365 -19.65 7.33 25.80
N ALA A 366 -18.88 6.34 25.32
CA ALA A 366 -18.96 5.92 23.94
C ALA A 366 -20.36 5.38 23.62
N SER A 367 -21.20 6.25 23.10
CA SER A 367 -22.60 5.94 22.77
C SER A 367 -22.83 5.81 21.28
N SER A 368 -21.78 5.67 20.46
CA SER A 368 -21.90 5.54 19.01
C SER A 368 -22.70 4.31 18.65
N SER A 369 -23.69 4.49 17.80
CA SER A 369 -24.46 3.43 17.16
C SER A 369 -24.12 3.31 15.66
N ALA A 370 -22.93 3.76 15.25
CA ALA A 370 -22.46 3.67 13.87
C ALA A 370 -21.83 2.29 13.60
N GLY A 371 -21.99 1.81 12.36
CA GLY A 371 -21.48 0.53 11.91
C GLY A 371 -22.41 -0.66 12.19
N VAL A 372 -22.16 -1.77 11.50
CA VAL A 372 -23.01 -2.97 11.54
C VAL A 372 -22.95 -3.68 12.92
N TYR A 373 -21.81 -3.63 13.56
CA TYR A 373 -21.60 -4.17 14.92
C TYR A 373 -21.75 -3.11 16.00
N ALA A 374 -22.34 -1.99 15.64
CA ALA A 374 -22.56 -0.89 16.58
C ALA A 374 -23.50 -1.31 17.67
N SER A 375 -22.96 -1.73 18.77
CA SER A 375 -23.64 -1.83 20.03
C SER A 375 -23.35 -0.58 20.86
N SER A 376 -24.39 0.00 21.46
CA SER A 376 -24.22 1.15 22.33
C SER A 376 -23.82 0.72 23.75
N GLY A 377 -22.97 1.50 24.38
CA GLY A 377 -22.64 1.34 25.79
C GLY A 377 -21.80 0.10 26.10
N SER A 378 -22.07 -0.55 27.22
CA SER A 378 -21.29 -1.68 27.76
C SER A 378 -21.42 -3.00 26.99
N SER A 379 -22.20 -3.05 25.92
CA SER A 379 -22.33 -4.24 25.06
C SER A 379 -21.39 -4.23 23.85
N TRP A 380 -20.68 -3.14 23.59
CA TRP A 380 -19.67 -3.10 22.55
C TRP A 380 -18.43 -3.92 22.95
N LYS A 381 -17.88 -4.64 22.01
CA LYS A 381 -16.65 -5.40 22.19
C LYS A 381 -15.67 -5.11 21.06
N TYR A 382 -14.43 -4.93 21.44
CA TYR A 382 -13.34 -4.66 20.49
C TYR A 382 -13.16 -5.81 19.48
N GLU A 383 -13.16 -7.03 19.96
CA GLU A 383 -13.00 -8.25 19.17
C GLU A 383 -14.14 -8.53 18.18
N ASP A 384 -15.32 -7.92 18.39
CA ASP A 384 -16.44 -8.04 17.44
C ASP A 384 -16.34 -7.02 16.29
N GLU A 385 -15.50 -5.99 16.41
CA GLU A 385 -15.37 -4.91 15.44
C GLU A 385 -14.01 -4.91 14.74
N VAL A 386 -12.92 -5.17 15.46
CA VAL A 386 -11.54 -5.17 14.95
C VAL A 386 -11.05 -6.60 14.80
N GLN A 387 -10.74 -6.98 13.57
CA GLN A 387 -10.16 -8.29 13.26
C GLN A 387 -8.64 -8.29 13.41
N PHE A 388 -7.97 -7.29 12.83
CA PHE A 388 -6.53 -7.09 12.98
C PHE A 388 -6.26 -5.64 13.36
N PRO A 389 -5.67 -5.39 14.55
CA PRO A 389 -5.35 -4.03 14.96
C PRO A 389 -4.23 -3.41 14.12
N PHE A 390 -4.15 -2.09 14.13
CA PHE A 390 -2.99 -1.37 13.65
C PHE A 390 -1.71 -1.90 14.33
N GLY A 391 -0.66 -2.08 13.57
CA GLY A 391 0.60 -2.61 14.08
C GLY A 391 0.63 -4.14 14.22
N TRP A 392 -0.42 -4.86 13.80
CA TRP A 392 -0.45 -6.32 13.79
C TRP A 392 0.53 -6.88 12.76
N GLY A 393 1.20 -7.98 13.10
CA GLY A 393 2.05 -8.76 12.22
C GLY A 393 2.61 -9.95 12.97
N MET A 394 2.63 -11.10 12.32
CA MET A 394 3.17 -12.36 12.82
C MET A 394 4.55 -12.64 12.22
N SER A 395 5.24 -13.57 12.80
CA SER A 395 6.56 -14.06 12.35
C SER A 395 6.58 -15.58 12.45
N TYR A 396 7.48 -16.24 11.74
CA TYR A 396 7.80 -17.65 11.97
C TYR A 396 8.60 -17.87 13.26
N SER A 397 9.15 -16.79 13.84
CA SER A 397 9.84 -16.80 15.13
C SER A 397 8.93 -16.26 16.22
N ASP A 398 9.19 -16.67 17.46
CA ASP A 398 8.57 -16.13 18.66
C ASP A 398 9.49 -15.08 19.29
N PHE A 399 8.94 -13.88 19.60
CA PHE A 399 9.69 -12.79 20.18
C PHE A 399 9.11 -12.34 21.51
N THR A 400 9.99 -11.88 22.40
CA THR A 400 9.62 -11.18 23.64
C THR A 400 10.20 -9.78 23.62
N GLN A 401 9.39 -8.78 23.91
CA GLN A 401 9.79 -7.39 24.10
C GLN A 401 9.73 -7.04 25.60
N THR A 402 10.78 -6.44 26.11
CA THR A 402 10.87 -6.00 27.50
C THR A 402 11.22 -4.52 27.54
N LEU A 403 10.35 -3.71 28.14
CA LEU A 403 10.63 -2.30 28.40
C LEU A 403 11.68 -2.20 29.53
N ASP A 404 12.83 -1.63 29.21
CA ASP A 404 13.94 -1.46 30.15
C ASP A 404 13.87 -0.11 30.89
N SER A 405 13.65 0.98 30.13
CA SER A 405 13.55 2.33 30.70
C SER A 405 12.80 3.31 29.79
N VAL A 406 12.29 4.36 30.41
CA VAL A 406 11.81 5.58 29.77
C VAL A 406 12.50 6.77 30.45
N GLU A 407 13.29 7.54 29.69
CA GLU A 407 14.01 8.70 30.18
C GLU A 407 13.58 9.96 29.43
N VAL A 408 13.17 11.01 30.17
CA VAL A 408 12.68 12.26 29.56
C VAL A 408 13.73 13.36 29.70
N ASP A 409 14.12 13.95 28.59
CA ASP A 409 14.98 15.13 28.50
C ASP A 409 14.12 16.37 28.17
N TRP A 410 13.85 17.17 29.20
CA TRP A 410 13.06 18.39 29.09
C TRP A 410 13.79 19.52 28.38
N ASP A 411 15.13 19.53 28.37
CA ASP A 411 15.91 20.55 27.70
C ASP A 411 15.85 20.35 26.18
N ASN A 412 15.97 19.11 25.73
CA ASN A 412 15.87 18.73 24.32
C ASN A 412 14.43 18.39 23.89
N LYS A 413 13.49 18.26 24.83
CA LYS A 413 12.08 17.92 24.59
C LYS A 413 11.92 16.55 23.92
N THR A 414 12.65 15.58 24.40
CA THR A 414 12.60 14.21 23.91
C THR A 414 12.35 13.22 25.05
N ALA A 415 11.85 12.04 24.70
CA ALA A 415 11.86 10.88 25.58
C ALA A 415 12.63 9.75 24.90
N GLU A 416 13.50 9.09 25.62
CA GLU A 416 14.20 7.89 25.17
C GLU A 416 13.53 6.66 25.76
N VAL A 417 12.99 5.81 24.89
CA VAL A 417 12.35 4.54 25.26
C VAL A 417 13.30 3.42 24.88
N THR A 418 13.77 2.68 25.89
CA THR A 418 14.71 1.56 25.69
C THR A 418 13.99 0.24 25.89
N VAL A 419 14.08 -0.62 24.88
CA VAL A 419 13.41 -1.92 24.84
C VAL A 419 14.39 -3.00 24.41
N THR A 420 14.43 -4.11 25.15
CA THR A 420 15.16 -5.31 24.76
C THR A 420 14.23 -6.31 24.09
N VAL A 421 14.57 -6.69 22.85
CA VAL A 421 13.87 -7.70 22.07
C VAL A 421 14.68 -8.99 22.08
N THR A 422 14.02 -10.12 22.33
CA THR A 422 14.63 -11.45 22.34
C THR A 422 13.85 -12.38 21.41
N ASN A 423 14.56 -13.06 20.52
CA ASN A 423 14.03 -14.18 19.74
C ASN A 423 14.06 -15.45 20.61
N ASN A 424 12.89 -15.97 20.94
CA ASN A 424 12.74 -17.18 21.79
C ASN A 424 12.96 -18.47 20.99
N THR A 425 12.90 -18.39 19.65
CA THR A 425 13.16 -19.49 18.71
C THR A 425 14.36 -19.18 17.79
N PRO A 426 15.55 -18.92 18.32
CA PRO A 426 16.66 -18.33 17.58
C PRO A 426 17.25 -19.22 16.46
N ASP A 427 16.85 -20.49 16.41
CA ASP A 427 17.16 -21.40 15.28
C ASP A 427 16.39 -21.01 14.01
N ILE A 428 15.32 -20.22 14.14
CA ILE A 428 14.61 -19.54 13.07
C ILE A 428 14.99 -18.07 13.12
N PRO A 429 15.95 -17.60 12.29
CA PRO A 429 16.34 -16.20 12.29
C PRO A 429 15.20 -15.28 11.89
N GLY A 430 15.05 -14.16 12.59
CA GLY A 430 13.96 -13.23 12.30
C GLY A 430 14.24 -11.82 12.82
N LYS A 431 13.37 -10.91 12.46
CA LYS A 431 13.36 -9.51 12.94
C LYS A 431 12.03 -9.22 13.59
N ASP A 432 12.04 -8.29 14.54
CA ASP A 432 10.83 -7.82 15.21
C ASP A 432 10.79 -6.29 15.25
N VAL A 433 9.60 -5.71 15.38
CA VAL A 433 9.36 -4.27 15.39
C VAL A 433 8.86 -3.83 16.75
N VAL A 434 9.62 -3.00 17.42
CA VAL A 434 9.15 -2.28 18.60
C VAL A 434 8.36 -1.06 18.16
N GLN A 435 7.12 -0.94 18.63
CA GLN A 435 6.24 0.19 18.41
C GLN A 435 6.01 0.90 19.75
N VAL A 436 6.25 2.21 19.78
CA VAL A 436 6.06 3.03 20.98
C VAL A 436 4.81 3.87 20.80
N TYR A 437 3.85 3.69 21.70
CA TYR A 437 2.63 4.47 21.75
C TYR A 437 2.63 5.34 23.01
N ALA A 438 2.12 6.56 22.87
CA ALA A 438 1.93 7.46 23.99
C ALA A 438 0.45 7.63 24.29
N GLN A 439 0.11 7.64 25.59
CA GLN A 439 -1.18 8.06 26.10
C GLN A 439 -1.01 9.41 26.81
N ALA A 440 -1.74 10.42 26.36
CA ALA A 440 -1.77 11.74 26.95
C ALA A 440 -2.91 11.87 27.99
N PRO A 441 -2.77 12.73 29.03
CA PRO A 441 -3.83 12.95 30.00
C PRO A 441 -5.04 13.60 29.33
N TYR A 442 -6.24 13.03 29.57
CA TYR A 442 -7.51 13.54 29.06
C TYR A 442 -8.38 14.07 30.20
N THR A 443 -9.02 15.20 29.96
CA THR A 443 -10.02 15.79 30.87
C THR A 443 -11.30 16.04 30.08
N VAL A 444 -12.43 15.59 30.56
CA VAL A 444 -13.74 15.76 29.93
C VAL A 444 -14.01 17.26 29.66
N GLY A 445 -14.29 17.59 28.40
CA GLY A 445 -14.47 18.96 27.93
C GLY A 445 -13.15 19.73 27.72
N GLY A 446 -12.02 19.07 27.82
CA GLY A 446 -10.71 19.59 27.40
C GLY A 446 -10.42 19.36 25.92
N VAL A 447 -9.14 19.47 25.55
CA VAL A 447 -8.71 19.21 24.18
C VAL A 447 -8.87 17.73 23.86
N GLU A 448 -9.44 17.43 22.70
CA GLU A 448 -9.64 16.06 22.20
C GLU A 448 -8.31 15.34 22.01
N LYS A 449 -8.27 14.08 22.47
CA LYS A 449 -7.11 13.19 22.42
C LYS A 449 -7.58 11.77 22.13
N SER A 450 -6.84 11.06 21.29
CA SER A 450 -7.01 9.61 21.19
C SER A 450 -6.42 8.90 22.42
N ALA A 451 -6.95 7.73 22.74
CA ALA A 451 -6.44 6.93 23.86
C ALA A 451 -4.95 6.64 23.72
N ILE A 452 -4.51 6.33 22.50
CA ILE A 452 -3.09 6.10 22.17
C ILE A 452 -2.71 6.78 20.87
N GLN A 453 -1.44 7.11 20.75
CA GLN A 453 -0.84 7.66 19.53
C GLN A 453 0.54 7.04 19.30
N LEU A 454 0.78 6.46 18.12
CA LEU A 454 2.11 6.01 17.72
C LEU A 454 3.05 7.20 17.66
N CYS A 455 4.14 7.14 18.40
CA CYS A 455 5.13 8.21 18.51
C CYS A 455 6.57 7.76 18.18
N GLY A 456 6.79 6.48 17.95
CA GLY A 456 8.08 5.98 17.51
C GLY A 456 8.05 4.49 17.20
N PHE A 457 8.97 4.03 16.36
CA PHE A 457 9.17 2.61 16.13
C PHE A 457 10.59 2.32 15.69
N ALA A 458 11.04 1.10 15.90
CA ALA A 458 12.31 0.60 15.39
C ALA A 458 12.26 -0.90 15.15
N LYS A 459 12.93 -1.37 14.10
CA LYS A 459 13.06 -2.79 13.77
C LYS A 459 14.43 -3.28 14.21
N THR A 460 14.50 -4.50 14.74
CA THR A 460 15.77 -5.16 15.09
C THR A 460 16.58 -5.51 13.84
N GLN A 461 17.87 -5.74 14.03
CA GLN A 461 18.61 -6.57 13.10
C GLN A 461 18.11 -8.02 13.19
N THR A 462 18.54 -8.88 12.28
CA THR A 462 18.18 -10.30 12.36
C THR A 462 18.71 -10.89 13.67
N LEU A 463 17.78 -11.42 14.47
CA LEU A 463 18.07 -12.12 15.71
C LEU A 463 18.12 -13.62 15.43
N ASP A 464 19.26 -14.23 15.72
CA ASP A 464 19.57 -15.63 15.44
C ASP A 464 20.21 -16.33 16.67
N SER A 465 20.61 -17.58 16.52
CA SER A 465 21.27 -18.35 17.59
C SER A 465 22.61 -17.77 18.06
N LYS A 466 23.24 -16.86 17.29
CA LYS A 466 24.47 -16.17 17.71
C LYS A 466 24.18 -14.86 18.42
N THR A 467 23.14 -14.18 18.01
CA THR A 467 22.71 -12.89 18.55
C THR A 467 21.19 -12.93 18.77
N PRO A 468 20.74 -13.63 19.84
CA PRO A 468 19.32 -13.85 20.06
C PRO A 468 18.57 -12.64 20.62
N SER A 469 19.27 -11.60 21.06
CA SER A 469 18.67 -10.41 21.65
C SER A 469 19.32 -9.13 21.17
N GLN A 470 18.54 -8.06 21.10
CA GLN A 470 19.01 -6.71 20.79
C GLN A 470 18.27 -5.70 21.67
N THR A 471 19.01 -4.73 22.22
CA THR A 471 18.40 -3.55 22.87
C THR A 471 18.28 -2.42 21.86
N LEU A 472 17.10 -1.84 21.73
CA LEU A 472 16.78 -0.69 20.91
C LEU A 472 16.48 0.51 21.79
N THR A 473 16.99 1.69 21.44
CA THR A 473 16.60 2.97 22.05
C THR A 473 15.88 3.79 21.00
N ILE A 474 14.64 4.17 21.27
CA ILE A 474 13.76 4.91 20.38
C ILE A 474 13.60 6.30 20.97
N THR A 475 14.02 7.33 20.23
CA THR A 475 13.84 8.72 20.61
C THR A 475 12.50 9.22 20.12
N VAL A 476 11.66 9.67 21.03
CA VAL A 476 10.36 10.28 20.77
C VAL A 476 10.48 11.79 20.94
N ASP A 477 10.10 12.58 19.93
CA ASP A 477 9.94 14.03 20.09
C ASP A 477 8.64 14.30 20.88
N LEU A 478 8.72 15.06 21.98
CA LEU A 478 7.52 15.40 22.76
C LEU A 478 6.52 16.25 21.98
N ALA A 479 6.93 16.88 20.87
CA ALA A 479 6.00 17.55 19.98
C ALA A 479 5.04 16.56 19.27
N ASP A 480 5.47 15.33 19.03
CA ASP A 480 4.65 14.30 18.35
C ASP A 480 3.50 13.78 19.23
N ILE A 481 3.59 13.97 20.55
CA ILE A 481 2.54 13.59 21.50
C ILE A 481 1.71 14.78 22.00
N ALA A 482 1.92 15.96 21.43
CA ALA A 482 1.13 17.16 21.73
C ALA A 482 -0.22 17.11 20.98
N SER A 483 -1.23 17.74 21.58
CA SER A 483 -2.60 17.80 21.04
C SER A 483 -2.92 19.20 20.57
N TYR A 484 -3.66 19.33 19.46
CA TYR A 484 -4.00 20.63 18.91
C TYR A 484 -5.24 21.23 19.59
N ASP A 485 -5.05 22.35 20.30
CA ASP A 485 -6.15 23.12 20.88
C ASP A 485 -6.72 24.11 19.85
N TYR A 486 -7.81 23.73 19.22
CA TYR A 486 -8.46 24.54 18.21
C TYR A 486 -9.36 25.66 18.79
N GLU A 487 -9.74 25.56 20.05
CA GLU A 487 -10.67 26.52 20.68
C GLU A 487 -9.94 27.71 21.28
N ASN A 488 -8.96 27.47 22.14
CA ASN A 488 -8.36 28.51 23.00
C ASN A 488 -7.03 29.01 22.45
N TYR A 489 -6.02 28.11 22.34
CA TYR A 489 -4.66 28.50 22.01
C TYR A 489 -4.37 28.47 20.49
N LYS A 490 -5.13 27.69 19.73
CA LYS A 490 -4.96 27.48 18.27
C LYS A 490 -3.54 27.05 17.91
N THR A 491 -3.00 26.15 18.72
CA THR A 491 -1.67 25.59 18.57
C THR A 491 -1.63 24.22 19.27
N TYR A 492 -0.53 23.50 19.08
CA TYR A 492 -0.26 22.27 19.80
C TYR A 492 0.12 22.57 21.24
N ILE A 493 -0.45 21.84 22.17
CA ILE A 493 -0.20 21.96 23.61
C ILE A 493 0.05 20.59 24.24
N MET A 494 0.74 20.58 25.34
CA MET A 494 0.80 19.46 26.26
C MET A 494 0.09 19.87 27.54
N ASP A 495 -0.95 19.12 27.90
CA ASP A 495 -1.66 19.36 29.17
C ASP A 495 -0.82 18.88 30.36
N ALA A 496 -1.05 19.50 31.51
CA ALA A 496 -0.44 19.04 32.74
C ALA A 496 -1.07 17.71 33.19
N GLY A 497 -0.25 16.72 33.47
CA GLY A 497 -0.68 15.40 33.88
C GLY A 497 0.35 14.33 33.61
N ASP A 498 -0.03 13.08 33.81
CA ASP A 498 0.83 11.94 33.55
C ASP A 498 0.67 11.49 32.09
N TYR A 499 1.80 11.26 31.43
CA TYR A 499 1.90 10.66 30.11
C TYR A 499 2.47 9.25 30.26
N TYR A 500 1.92 8.31 29.53
CA TYR A 500 2.37 6.91 29.55
C TYR A 500 2.93 6.52 28.16
N PHE A 501 3.99 5.74 28.19
CA PHE A 501 4.58 5.15 27.00
C PHE A 501 4.49 3.64 27.07
#